data_e952cd638f91afaee31f0e600b686a61
#
_entry.id   e952cd638f91afaee31f0e600b686a61
#
_cell.length_a   1.000
_cell.length_b   1.000
_cell.length_c   1.000
_cell.angle_alpha   90.00
_cell.angle_beta   90.00
_cell.angle_gamma   90.00
#
_symmetry.space_group_name_H-M   'P 1'
#
loop_
_entity.id
_entity.type
_entity.pdbx_description
1 polymer ?
#
loop_
_entity_poly.entity_id
_entity_poly.type
_entity_poly.pdbx_seq_one_letter_code
_entity_poly.pdbx_strand_id
1 'polypeptide(L)'
;VLRRFLAIIVIGGVLCSVGVADAAVDPIVVRDVSLAEYPRVGLQLSLPSALLGTSGSQPVFSVRENGRPVEVIDTQSSEVQPIDVVLVVDTSGSMEGRSMEAAKDAAAAFTGQLQPKSRVAVVSFADRPRVLTRLTDDKTVLDGVISGLSAKGETALYDALSMAAREASRAEVSRPVVVLLSDGGDTVSRVQLDAALKDLKAAGAPVLVVALPSAEADFGTLRSVSRSTGGRFATVSGADQLMGFYEQLARELQSSWTLTYVSHRPSTNDLDVAVSAKV
;
A
#
# COMPACT_ATOMS: atom_id res chain seq x y z
N VAL A 1 -20.71 -18.09 -3.62
CA VAL A 1 -20.22 -17.97 -2.23
C VAL A 1 -20.02 -16.49 -1.97
N LEU A 2 -20.87 -15.92 -1.11
CA LEU A 2 -20.88 -14.48 -0.81
C LEU A 2 -19.63 -14.14 0.02
N ARG A 3 -18.67 -13.38 -0.54
CA ARG A 3 -17.50 -12.91 0.22
C ARG A 3 -17.85 -11.57 0.90
N ARG A 4 -17.67 -11.50 2.21
CA ARG A 4 -17.85 -10.27 3.00
C ARG A 4 -16.48 -9.73 3.40
N PHE A 5 -16.28 -8.44 3.22
CA PHE A 5 -15.06 -7.72 3.59
C PHE A 5 -15.40 -6.66 4.62
N LEU A 6 -14.54 -6.47 5.60
CA LEU A 6 -14.78 -5.58 6.73
C LEU A 6 -13.56 -4.69 6.96
N ALA A 7 -13.77 -3.37 7.06
CA ALA A 7 -12.81 -2.42 7.61
C ALA A 7 -13.42 -1.74 8.85
N ILE A 8 -12.62 -1.57 9.88
CA ILE A 8 -13.02 -0.89 11.12
C ILE A 8 -12.09 0.29 11.32
N ILE A 9 -12.67 1.48 11.57
CA ILE A 9 -11.94 2.71 11.86
C ILE A 9 -12.48 3.31 13.13
N VAL A 10 -11.57 3.72 13.99
CA VAL A 10 -11.87 4.50 15.19
C VAL A 10 -11.35 5.92 14.97
N ILE A 11 -12.24 6.91 15.05
CA ILE A 11 -11.91 8.33 14.97
C ILE A 11 -11.93 8.90 16.39
N GLY A 12 -10.77 9.30 16.87
CA GLY A 12 -10.63 9.89 18.22
C GLY A 12 -10.08 8.92 19.26
N GLY A 13 -8.75 8.85 19.41
CA GLY A 13 -8.04 8.24 20.53
C GLY A 13 -8.06 6.71 20.62
N VAL A 14 -7.04 6.11 20.05
CA VAL A 14 -6.45 4.79 20.37
C VAL A 14 -7.39 3.60 20.49
N LEU A 15 -7.45 2.80 19.46
CA LEU A 15 -7.24 1.34 19.39
C LEU A 15 -7.78 0.79 18.07
N CYS A 16 -6.86 0.47 17.17
CA CYS A 16 -7.18 -0.32 15.99
C CYS A 16 -7.27 -1.80 16.40
N SER A 17 -8.46 -2.31 16.64
CA SER A 17 -8.67 -3.75 16.80
C SER A 17 -9.04 -4.36 15.44
N VAL A 18 -8.05 -4.99 14.81
CA VAL A 18 -8.30 -5.87 13.67
C VAL A 18 -8.90 -7.16 14.21
N GLY A 19 -10.19 -7.34 14.05
CA GLY A 19 -10.86 -8.62 14.28
C GLY A 19 -10.35 -9.63 13.25
N VAL A 20 -9.62 -10.64 13.70
CA VAL A 20 -9.17 -11.76 12.89
C VAL A 20 -10.38 -12.63 12.57
N ALA A 21 -10.83 -12.59 11.34
CA ALA A 21 -11.70 -13.63 10.78
C ALA A 21 -10.89 -14.38 9.71
N ASP A 22 -10.92 -15.67 9.84
CA ASP A 22 -10.25 -16.73 9.11
C ASP A 22 -10.25 -16.55 7.57
N ALA A 23 -9.12 -16.94 6.94
CA ALA A 23 -8.78 -16.88 5.52
C ALA A 23 -8.42 -15.49 4.96
N ALA A 24 -7.23 -15.41 4.38
CA ALA A 24 -6.57 -14.27 3.76
C ALA A 24 -7.47 -13.48 2.78
N VAL A 25 -8.25 -12.57 3.31
CA VAL A 25 -9.05 -11.63 2.52
C VAL A 25 -8.50 -10.23 2.76
N ASP A 26 -8.10 -9.59 1.69
CA ASP A 26 -7.57 -8.23 1.74
C ASP A 26 -8.65 -7.27 2.29
N PRO A 27 -8.32 -6.44 3.28
CA PRO A 27 -9.29 -5.54 3.90
C PRO A 27 -9.65 -4.37 2.98
N ILE A 28 -10.86 -3.83 3.15
CA ILE A 28 -11.19 -2.50 2.64
C ILE A 28 -10.31 -1.50 3.40
N VAL A 29 -9.62 -0.64 2.66
CA VAL A 29 -8.77 0.40 3.25
C VAL A 29 -9.51 1.73 3.22
N VAL A 30 -9.74 2.33 4.38
CA VAL A 30 -10.24 3.70 4.45
C VAL A 30 -9.05 4.65 4.35
N ARG A 31 -9.09 5.49 3.31
CA ARG A 31 -8.02 6.42 2.98
C ARG A 31 -8.20 7.77 3.66
N ASP A 32 -9.46 8.20 3.76
CA ASP A 32 -9.79 9.49 4.37
C ASP A 32 -11.19 9.48 4.97
N VAL A 33 -11.39 10.34 5.96
CA VAL A 33 -12.68 10.58 6.59
C VAL A 33 -12.94 12.07 6.63
N SER A 34 -13.97 12.51 5.92
CA SER A 34 -14.40 13.90 5.92
C SER A 34 -15.55 14.12 6.91
N LEU A 35 -15.37 15.04 7.83
CA LEU A 35 -16.37 15.52 8.78
C LEU A 35 -16.80 16.95 8.48
N ALA A 36 -16.41 17.51 7.34
CA ALA A 36 -16.63 18.93 6.99
C ALA A 36 -18.12 19.29 6.93
N GLU A 37 -18.97 18.33 6.59
CA GLU A 37 -20.43 18.51 6.46
C GLU A 37 -21.20 17.76 7.55
N TYR A 38 -20.59 17.56 8.73
CA TYR A 38 -21.26 16.85 9.81
C TYR A 38 -22.69 17.33 10.06
N PRO A 39 -23.69 16.45 10.21
CA PRO A 39 -23.64 15.02 10.46
C PRO A 39 -23.42 14.15 9.21
N ARG A 40 -23.23 14.68 8.03
CA ARG A 40 -22.80 13.89 6.87
C ARG A 40 -21.32 13.53 7.03
N VAL A 41 -21.05 12.25 6.98
CA VAL A 41 -19.68 11.69 7.08
C VAL A 41 -19.30 11.11 5.73
N GLY A 42 -18.24 11.64 5.14
CA GLY A 42 -17.66 11.14 3.91
C GLY A 42 -16.51 10.17 4.21
N LEU A 43 -16.49 9.02 3.56
CA LEU A 43 -15.42 8.04 3.66
C LEU A 43 -14.81 7.84 2.28
N GLN A 44 -13.50 8.03 2.14
CA GLN A 44 -12.76 7.59 0.95
C GLN A 44 -12.22 6.19 1.17
N LEU A 45 -12.55 5.27 0.27
CA LEU A 45 -12.24 3.85 0.38
C LEU A 45 -11.38 3.39 -0.79
N SER A 46 -10.45 2.49 -0.51
CA SER A 46 -9.81 1.63 -1.51
C SER A 46 -10.30 0.21 -1.33
N LEU A 47 -10.72 -0.41 -2.41
CA LEU A 47 -11.25 -1.77 -2.39
C LEU A 47 -10.19 -2.78 -2.79
N PRO A 48 -10.16 -3.96 -2.14
CA PRO A 48 -9.36 -5.07 -2.62
C PRO A 48 -9.84 -5.52 -4.01
N SER A 49 -8.93 -6.02 -4.81
CA SER A 49 -9.21 -6.46 -6.19
C SER A 49 -10.35 -7.46 -6.29
N ALA A 50 -10.53 -8.29 -5.27
CA ALA A 50 -11.64 -9.25 -5.21
C ALA A 50 -13.03 -8.61 -5.18
N LEU A 51 -13.12 -7.31 -4.86
CA LEU A 51 -14.34 -6.49 -4.92
C LEU A 51 -14.40 -5.60 -6.17
N LEU A 52 -13.32 -5.52 -6.94
CA LEU A 52 -13.26 -4.73 -8.18
C LEU A 52 -13.78 -5.52 -9.39
N GLY A 53 -14.73 -6.37 -9.23
CA GLY A 53 -15.44 -7.24 -10.17
C GLY A 53 -14.98 -7.26 -11.64
N THR A 54 -15.02 -8.44 -12.26
CA THR A 54 -14.63 -8.63 -13.68
C THR A 54 -15.69 -8.19 -14.68
N SER A 55 -16.88 -7.77 -14.26
CA SER A 55 -17.97 -7.40 -15.18
C SER A 55 -19.05 -6.58 -14.47
N GLY A 56 -18.87 -5.28 -14.40
CA GLY A 56 -20.01 -4.34 -14.21
C GLY A 56 -20.80 -4.39 -12.89
N SER A 57 -20.51 -5.32 -11.99
CA SER A 57 -21.17 -5.39 -10.69
C SER A 57 -20.61 -4.32 -9.77
N GLN A 58 -21.45 -3.40 -9.32
CA GLN A 58 -21.04 -2.42 -8.33
C GLN A 58 -21.06 -3.03 -6.92
N PRO A 59 -20.05 -2.73 -6.09
CA PRO A 59 -20.04 -3.17 -4.71
C PRO A 59 -21.20 -2.56 -3.92
N VAL A 60 -21.88 -3.38 -3.13
CA VAL A 60 -22.89 -2.92 -2.18
C VAL A 60 -22.24 -2.74 -0.83
N PHE A 61 -22.25 -1.51 -0.34
CA PHE A 61 -21.64 -1.15 0.94
C PHE A 61 -22.65 -1.22 2.09
N SER A 62 -22.13 -1.57 3.26
CA SER A 62 -22.86 -1.47 4.52
C SER A 62 -21.93 -0.81 5.55
N VAL A 63 -22.46 0.18 6.26
CA VAL A 63 -21.72 0.92 7.29
C VAL A 63 -22.35 0.69 8.64
N ARG A 64 -21.51 0.54 9.66
CA ARG A 64 -21.92 0.54 11.06
C ARG A 64 -21.14 1.63 11.79
N GLU A 65 -21.87 2.43 12.54
CA GLU A 65 -21.30 3.44 13.42
C GLU A 65 -21.52 3.01 14.88
N ASN A 66 -20.44 2.86 15.66
CA ASN A 66 -20.47 2.36 17.03
C ASN A 66 -21.30 1.06 17.16
N GLY A 67 -21.10 0.14 16.20
CA GLY A 67 -21.79 -1.14 16.13
C GLY A 67 -23.24 -1.09 15.60
N ARG A 68 -23.85 0.08 15.38
CA ARG A 68 -25.20 0.24 14.84
C ARG A 68 -25.16 0.45 13.31
N PRO A 69 -26.05 -0.19 12.54
CA PRO A 69 -26.13 0.08 11.12
C PRO A 69 -26.58 1.53 10.87
N VAL A 70 -25.96 2.16 9.88
CA VAL A 70 -26.33 3.50 9.39
C VAL A 70 -26.68 3.41 7.90
N GLU A 71 -27.56 4.31 7.47
CA GLU A 71 -27.96 4.37 6.07
C GLU A 71 -26.85 5.08 5.25
N VAL A 72 -26.41 4.38 4.19
CA VAL A 72 -25.52 4.95 3.18
C VAL A 72 -26.39 5.72 2.21
N ILE A 73 -26.20 7.04 2.16
CA ILE A 73 -27.04 7.93 1.34
C ILE A 73 -26.46 8.17 -0.05
N ASP A 74 -25.15 7.97 -0.22
CA ASP A 74 -24.49 8.12 -1.50
C ASP A 74 -23.28 7.18 -1.60
N THR A 75 -23.04 6.66 -2.80
CA THR A 75 -21.88 5.82 -3.12
C THR A 75 -21.44 6.14 -4.54
N GLN A 76 -20.25 6.69 -4.67
CA GLN A 76 -19.68 7.03 -5.95
C GLN A 76 -18.34 6.33 -6.13
N SER A 77 -18.13 5.71 -7.30
CA SER A 77 -16.77 5.43 -7.73
C SER A 77 -16.13 6.77 -8.08
N SER A 78 -15.16 7.18 -7.32
CA SER A 78 -14.40 8.37 -7.66
C SER A 78 -13.54 8.10 -8.89
N GLU A 79 -13.33 9.10 -9.73
CA GLU A 79 -12.30 9.02 -10.74
C GLU A 79 -11.00 8.58 -10.09
N VAL A 80 -10.32 7.68 -10.78
CA VAL A 80 -9.03 7.16 -10.31
C VAL A 80 -8.08 8.33 -10.16
N GLN A 81 -7.70 8.62 -8.91
CA GLN A 81 -6.80 9.74 -8.62
C GLN A 81 -5.34 9.33 -8.87
N PRO A 82 -4.52 10.23 -9.39
CA PRO A 82 -3.07 10.02 -9.43
C PRO A 82 -2.52 9.73 -8.04
N ILE A 83 -1.51 8.89 -7.97
CA ILE A 83 -0.85 8.51 -6.72
C ILE A 83 0.66 8.77 -6.78
N ASP A 84 1.26 9.03 -5.64
CA ASP A 84 2.71 9.08 -5.48
C ASP A 84 3.19 7.76 -4.85
N VAL A 85 4.09 7.08 -5.53
CA VAL A 85 4.64 5.80 -5.10
C VAL A 85 6.15 5.91 -4.92
N VAL A 86 6.67 5.40 -3.83
CA VAL A 86 8.11 5.15 -3.67
C VAL A 86 8.34 3.66 -3.85
N LEU A 87 8.86 3.28 -5.01
CA LEU A 87 9.24 1.90 -5.32
C LEU A 87 10.64 1.64 -4.76
N VAL A 88 10.73 0.73 -3.80
CA VAL A 88 11.97 0.34 -3.13
C VAL A 88 12.32 -1.07 -3.56
N VAL A 89 13.44 -1.22 -4.27
CA VAL A 89 13.83 -2.51 -4.87
C VAL A 89 15.13 -2.98 -4.24
N ASP A 90 15.10 -4.17 -3.68
CA ASP A 90 16.27 -4.89 -3.24
C ASP A 90 17.15 -5.24 -4.44
N THR A 91 18.40 -4.85 -4.35
CA THR A 91 19.44 -5.15 -5.34
C THR A 91 20.65 -5.80 -4.68
N SER A 92 20.46 -6.50 -3.55
CA SER A 92 21.47 -7.32 -2.89
C SER A 92 21.87 -8.54 -3.71
N GLY A 93 22.93 -9.22 -3.32
CA GLY A 93 23.46 -10.36 -4.06
C GLY A 93 22.49 -11.54 -4.19
N SER A 94 21.58 -11.74 -3.22
CA SER A 94 20.55 -12.77 -3.25
C SER A 94 19.54 -12.58 -4.39
N MET A 95 19.36 -11.35 -4.86
CA MET A 95 18.50 -11.01 -6.00
C MET A 95 19.11 -11.32 -7.36
N GLU A 96 20.35 -11.84 -7.45
CA GLU A 96 21.02 -12.06 -8.72
C GLU A 96 20.27 -13.04 -9.64
N GLY A 97 20.34 -12.81 -10.95
CA GLY A 97 19.77 -13.67 -11.99
C GLY A 97 18.26 -13.51 -12.14
N ARG A 98 17.50 -14.60 -12.05
CA ARG A 98 16.06 -14.62 -12.37
C ARG A 98 15.22 -13.73 -11.47
N SER A 99 15.60 -13.57 -10.19
CA SER A 99 14.88 -12.72 -9.24
C SER A 99 14.95 -11.25 -9.67
N MET A 100 16.14 -10.78 -10.09
CA MET A 100 16.33 -9.41 -10.54
C MET A 100 15.59 -9.14 -11.87
N GLU A 101 15.65 -10.06 -12.82
CA GLU A 101 14.91 -9.88 -14.08
C GLU A 101 13.39 -9.85 -13.83
N ALA A 102 12.88 -10.76 -13.00
CA ALA A 102 11.48 -10.73 -12.62
C ALA A 102 11.07 -9.44 -11.90
N ALA A 103 11.96 -8.91 -11.05
CA ALA A 103 11.74 -7.64 -10.37
C ALA A 103 11.66 -6.45 -11.34
N LYS A 104 12.52 -6.41 -12.36
CA LYS A 104 12.49 -5.39 -13.41
C LYS A 104 11.20 -5.45 -14.22
N ASP A 105 10.86 -6.64 -14.72
CA ASP A 105 9.66 -6.84 -15.53
C ASP A 105 8.40 -6.44 -14.76
N ALA A 106 8.29 -6.86 -13.51
CA ALA A 106 7.16 -6.54 -12.67
C ALA A 106 7.10 -5.05 -12.29
N ALA A 107 8.24 -4.42 -12.02
CA ALA A 107 8.31 -2.99 -11.74
C ALA A 107 7.92 -2.16 -12.97
N ALA A 108 8.37 -2.54 -14.16
CA ALA A 108 8.01 -1.90 -15.42
C ALA A 108 6.50 -2.05 -15.72
N ALA A 109 5.94 -3.26 -15.52
CA ALA A 109 4.50 -3.48 -15.67
C ALA A 109 3.68 -2.66 -14.69
N PHE A 110 4.11 -2.58 -13.43
CA PHE A 110 3.47 -1.77 -12.39
C PHE A 110 3.43 -0.29 -12.78
N THR A 111 4.59 0.29 -13.09
CA THR A 111 4.68 1.71 -13.48
C THR A 111 3.91 2.01 -14.77
N GLY A 112 3.90 1.06 -15.71
CA GLY A 112 3.15 1.15 -16.95
C GLY A 112 1.64 1.21 -16.79
N GLN A 113 1.09 0.60 -15.73
CA GLN A 113 -0.34 0.54 -15.44
C GLN A 113 -0.84 1.70 -14.57
N LEU A 114 0.05 2.51 -14.01
CA LEU A 114 -0.36 3.66 -13.22
C LEU A 114 -1.05 4.71 -14.09
N GLN A 115 -2.05 5.37 -13.51
CA GLN A 115 -2.78 6.44 -14.18
C GLN A 115 -1.86 7.61 -14.57
N PRO A 116 -2.18 8.34 -15.63
CA PRO A 116 -1.48 9.57 -15.99
C PRO A 116 -1.37 10.51 -14.78
N LYS A 117 -0.23 11.18 -14.65
CA LYS A 117 0.14 12.06 -13.52
C LYS A 117 0.41 11.34 -12.19
N SER A 118 0.29 10.02 -12.09
CA SER A 118 0.87 9.27 -10.96
C SER A 118 2.37 9.36 -11.04
N ARG A 119 3.04 9.63 -9.93
CA ARG A 119 4.50 9.80 -9.90
C ARG A 119 5.15 8.66 -9.14
N VAL A 120 6.30 8.22 -9.62
CA VAL A 120 7.08 7.15 -8.99
C VAL A 120 8.49 7.65 -8.70
N ALA A 121 8.94 7.48 -7.46
CA ALA A 121 10.35 7.52 -7.11
C ALA A 121 10.88 6.09 -7.05
N VAL A 122 12.09 5.87 -7.54
CA VAL A 122 12.74 4.55 -7.46
C VAL A 122 13.94 4.64 -6.55
N VAL A 123 13.94 3.79 -5.52
CA VAL A 123 15.03 3.61 -4.58
C VAL A 123 15.54 2.18 -4.72
N SER A 124 16.81 2.00 -5.02
CA SER A 124 17.49 0.70 -4.93
C SER A 124 18.27 0.60 -3.64
N PHE A 125 18.45 -0.60 -3.12
CA PHE A 125 19.34 -0.82 -1.98
C PHE A 125 20.08 -2.16 -2.06
N ALA A 126 21.32 -2.10 -1.63
CA ALA A 126 22.23 -3.21 -1.40
C ALA A 126 23.09 -2.83 -0.17
N ASP A 127 24.42 -2.66 -0.30
CA ASP A 127 25.27 -2.15 0.78
C ASP A 127 24.81 -0.78 1.33
N ARG A 128 24.15 0.00 0.51
CA ARG A 128 23.55 1.31 0.84
C ARG A 128 22.37 1.60 -0.08
N PRO A 129 21.34 2.32 0.41
CA PRO A 129 20.24 2.77 -0.46
C PRO A 129 20.68 3.92 -1.36
N ARG A 130 20.07 3.99 -2.54
CA ARG A 130 20.26 5.06 -3.54
C ARG A 130 18.92 5.46 -4.14
N VAL A 131 18.65 6.75 -4.20
CA VAL A 131 17.55 7.29 -5.01
C VAL A 131 18.00 7.30 -6.46
N LEU A 132 17.43 6.44 -7.29
CA LEU A 132 17.73 6.36 -8.72
C LEU A 132 16.96 7.43 -9.50
N THR A 133 15.69 7.65 -9.13
CA THR A 133 14.92 8.79 -9.57
C THR A 133 13.98 9.27 -8.46
N ARG A 134 13.72 10.57 -8.42
CA ARG A 134 12.71 11.16 -7.55
C ARG A 134 11.33 11.01 -8.18
N LEU A 135 10.29 11.41 -7.46
CA LEU A 135 8.91 11.37 -7.96
C LEU A 135 8.80 12.01 -9.35
N THR A 136 8.50 11.18 -10.35
CA THR A 136 8.32 11.56 -11.74
C THR A 136 7.21 10.72 -12.38
N ASP A 137 6.50 11.30 -13.34
CA ASP A 137 5.54 10.61 -14.22
C ASP A 137 6.14 10.31 -15.61
N ASP A 138 7.41 10.64 -15.82
CA ASP A 138 8.14 10.34 -17.05
C ASP A 138 8.45 8.84 -17.15
N LYS A 139 7.66 8.13 -17.96
CA LYS A 139 7.82 6.69 -18.18
C LYS A 139 9.17 6.31 -18.76
N THR A 140 9.74 7.14 -19.62
CA THR A 140 11.05 6.87 -20.24
C THR A 140 12.16 6.87 -19.19
N VAL A 141 12.10 7.81 -18.24
CA VAL A 141 13.02 7.86 -17.10
C VAL A 141 12.83 6.63 -16.21
N LEU A 142 11.58 6.27 -15.89
CA LEU A 142 11.28 5.10 -15.05
C LEU A 142 11.77 3.80 -15.70
N ASP A 143 11.47 3.58 -16.98
CA ASP A 143 11.92 2.39 -17.72
C ASP A 143 13.44 2.32 -17.77
N GLY A 144 14.11 3.45 -17.98
CA GLY A 144 15.56 3.53 -18.02
C GLY A 144 16.20 3.14 -16.66
N VAL A 145 15.70 3.64 -15.55
CA VAL A 145 16.25 3.31 -14.22
C VAL A 145 15.90 1.89 -13.77
N ILE A 146 14.71 1.39 -14.11
CA ILE A 146 14.27 0.03 -13.76
C ILE A 146 15.10 -0.99 -14.56
N SER A 147 15.25 -0.81 -15.85
CA SER A 147 16.07 -1.71 -16.70
C SER A 147 17.53 -1.73 -16.29
N GLY A 148 18.05 -0.63 -15.74
CA GLY A 148 19.42 -0.50 -15.25
C GLY A 148 19.69 -1.13 -13.89
N LEU A 149 18.70 -1.68 -13.19
CA LEU A 149 18.90 -2.35 -11.90
C LEU A 149 19.85 -3.55 -12.05
N SER A 150 20.74 -3.75 -11.09
CA SER A 150 21.65 -4.89 -11.07
C SER A 150 21.92 -5.33 -9.63
N ALA A 151 21.88 -6.64 -9.39
CA ALA A 151 22.04 -7.21 -8.07
C ALA A 151 23.54 -7.35 -7.72
N LYS A 152 23.91 -6.87 -6.52
CA LYS A 152 25.23 -7.03 -5.94
C LYS A 152 25.29 -6.48 -4.52
N GLY A 153 26.04 -7.10 -3.62
CA GLY A 153 26.34 -6.60 -2.28
C GLY A 153 25.41 -7.12 -1.20
N GLU A 154 25.43 -6.47 -0.06
CA GLU A 154 24.69 -6.79 1.15
C GLU A 154 23.27 -6.17 1.14
N THR A 155 22.55 -6.18 2.28
CA THR A 155 21.16 -5.73 2.36
C THR A 155 20.97 -4.67 3.45
N ALA A 156 20.98 -3.37 3.08
CA ALA A 156 20.71 -2.25 3.97
C ALA A 156 19.22 -1.86 3.97
N LEU A 157 18.35 -2.77 4.43
CA LEU A 157 16.89 -2.64 4.37
C LEU A 157 16.36 -1.46 5.19
N TYR A 158 16.81 -1.30 6.44
CA TYR A 158 16.29 -0.23 7.32
C TYR A 158 16.74 1.15 6.86
N ASP A 159 17.96 1.25 6.33
CA ASP A 159 18.45 2.48 5.70
C ASP A 159 17.59 2.84 4.47
N ALA A 160 17.18 1.83 3.68
CA ALA A 160 16.31 2.01 2.51
C ALA A 160 14.89 2.46 2.92
N LEU A 161 14.34 1.90 3.99
CA LEU A 161 13.04 2.32 4.54
C LEU A 161 13.06 3.78 5.02
N SER A 162 14.12 4.22 5.72
CA SER A 162 14.29 5.62 6.10
C SER A 162 14.46 6.53 4.87
N MET A 163 15.16 6.08 3.83
CA MET A 163 15.26 6.83 2.58
C MET A 163 13.91 6.93 1.87
N ALA A 164 13.16 5.83 1.82
CA ALA A 164 11.81 5.80 1.25
C ALA A 164 10.87 6.77 1.98
N ALA A 165 10.93 6.84 3.31
CA ALA A 165 10.17 7.80 4.10
C ALA A 165 10.47 9.26 3.71
N ARG A 166 11.75 9.58 3.47
CA ARG A 166 12.16 10.93 3.02
C ARG A 166 11.64 11.26 1.62
N GLU A 167 11.65 10.29 0.70
CA GLU A 167 11.08 10.52 -0.64
C GLU A 167 9.54 10.59 -0.58
N ALA A 168 8.89 9.78 0.25
CA ALA A 168 7.45 9.85 0.49
C ALA A 168 7.02 11.20 1.07
N SER A 169 7.82 11.80 1.96
CA SER A 169 7.56 13.14 2.52
C SER A 169 7.63 14.28 1.48
N ARG A 170 8.09 14.00 0.25
CA ARG A 170 8.09 14.96 -0.87
C ARG A 170 6.84 14.84 -1.74
N ALA A 171 5.98 13.87 -1.42
CA ALA A 171 4.75 13.66 -2.15
C ALA A 171 3.82 14.87 -2.02
N GLU A 172 3.13 15.21 -3.11
CA GLU A 172 2.13 16.28 -3.14
C GLU A 172 0.73 15.75 -2.85
N VAL A 173 0.55 14.42 -2.99
CA VAL A 173 -0.70 13.75 -2.63
C VAL A 173 -0.77 13.51 -1.12
N SER A 174 -1.98 13.47 -0.59
CA SER A 174 -2.21 13.35 0.87
C SER A 174 -1.64 12.07 1.48
N ARG A 175 -1.49 11.01 0.71
CA ARG A 175 -1.02 9.69 1.19
C ARG A 175 -0.15 8.99 0.15
N PRO A 176 1.16 9.22 0.17
CA PRO A 176 2.10 8.45 -0.64
C PRO A 176 2.13 6.98 -0.17
N VAL A 177 2.50 6.08 -1.07
CA VAL A 177 2.62 4.66 -0.78
C VAL A 177 4.05 4.22 -1.04
N VAL A 178 4.61 3.43 -0.13
CA VAL A 178 5.89 2.74 -0.35
C VAL A 178 5.62 1.30 -0.79
N VAL A 179 6.20 0.89 -1.90
CA VAL A 179 6.15 -0.49 -2.39
C VAL A 179 7.56 -1.06 -2.27
N LEU A 180 7.74 -2.00 -1.34
CA LEU A 180 9.02 -2.66 -1.07
C LEU A 180 9.04 -4.04 -1.71
N LEU A 181 10.03 -4.30 -2.55
CA LEU A 181 10.37 -5.63 -3.05
C LEU A 181 11.71 -6.06 -2.45
N SER A 182 11.71 -7.15 -1.71
CA SER A 182 12.92 -7.73 -1.10
C SER A 182 12.80 -9.24 -0.93
N ASP A 183 13.92 -9.91 -1.00
CA ASP A 183 14.06 -11.36 -0.73
C ASP A 183 14.86 -11.66 0.54
N GLY A 184 15.32 -10.63 1.27
CA GLY A 184 16.23 -10.79 2.40
C GLY A 184 15.85 -10.02 3.65
N GLY A 185 16.60 -10.33 4.72
CA GLY A 185 16.63 -9.57 5.95
C GLY A 185 17.72 -8.49 5.91
N ASP A 186 17.67 -7.58 6.88
CA ASP A 186 18.69 -6.54 7.02
C ASP A 186 20.03 -7.13 7.48
N THR A 187 21.14 -6.77 6.81
CA THR A 187 22.47 -7.26 7.17
C THR A 187 23.45 -6.12 7.56
N VAL A 188 23.30 -4.93 6.95
CA VAL A 188 24.32 -3.87 7.08
C VAL A 188 23.77 -2.47 7.33
N SER A 189 22.50 -2.31 7.64
CA SER A 189 21.94 -0.99 7.94
C SER A 189 22.58 -0.33 9.14
N ARG A 190 22.68 0.97 9.09
CA ARG A 190 23.14 1.83 10.19
C ARG A 190 21.98 2.32 11.05
N VAL A 191 20.83 2.49 10.43
CA VAL A 191 19.58 2.88 11.08
C VAL A 191 18.95 1.63 11.72
N GLN A 192 18.35 1.81 12.89
CA GLN A 192 17.56 0.75 13.53
C GLN A 192 16.15 0.71 12.95
N LEU A 193 15.52 -0.47 12.95
CA LEU A 193 14.17 -0.68 12.42
C LEU A 193 13.15 0.31 13.01
N ASP A 194 13.16 0.52 14.33
CA ASP A 194 12.20 1.41 14.99
C ASP A 194 12.30 2.86 14.51
N ALA A 195 13.52 3.33 14.20
CA ALA A 195 13.74 4.66 13.66
C ALA A 195 13.17 4.75 12.23
N ALA A 196 13.43 3.76 11.39
CA ALA A 196 12.87 3.70 10.03
C ALA A 196 11.32 3.65 10.05
N LEU A 197 10.73 2.87 10.95
CA LEU A 197 9.27 2.80 11.13
C LEU A 197 8.68 4.13 11.62
N LYS A 198 9.40 4.85 12.49
CA LYS A 198 9.00 6.19 12.94
C LYS A 198 9.00 7.18 11.77
N ASP A 199 10.02 7.16 10.94
CA ASP A 199 10.12 8.01 9.75
C ASP A 199 8.97 7.75 8.77
N LEU A 200 8.66 6.47 8.47
CA LEU A 200 7.56 6.08 7.60
C LEU A 200 6.19 6.51 8.13
N LYS A 201 5.96 6.35 9.43
CA LYS A 201 4.72 6.82 10.08
C LYS A 201 4.60 8.34 10.03
N ALA A 202 5.68 9.05 10.26
CA ALA A 202 5.70 10.51 10.16
C ALA A 202 5.42 11.00 8.73
N ALA A 203 5.87 10.26 7.71
CA ALA A 203 5.56 10.52 6.31
C ALA A 203 4.12 10.13 5.91
N GLY A 204 3.37 9.45 6.78
CA GLY A 204 2.04 8.92 6.46
C GLY A 204 2.06 7.87 5.35
N ALA A 205 3.18 7.18 5.16
CA ALA A 205 3.43 6.28 4.04
C ALA A 205 3.30 4.80 4.46
N PRO A 206 2.17 4.12 4.17
CA PRO A 206 2.05 2.68 4.36
C PRO A 206 3.03 1.95 3.46
N VAL A 207 3.63 0.85 3.98
CA VAL A 207 4.56 0.01 3.23
C VAL A 207 3.87 -1.27 2.76
N LEU A 208 3.72 -1.41 1.45
CA LEU A 208 3.26 -2.63 0.80
C LEU A 208 4.49 -3.49 0.50
N VAL A 209 4.61 -4.58 1.20
CA VAL A 209 5.77 -5.48 1.08
C VAL A 209 5.45 -6.63 0.15
N VAL A 210 6.29 -6.80 -0.85
CA VAL A 210 6.33 -7.96 -1.74
C VAL A 210 7.59 -8.74 -1.43
N ALA A 211 7.43 -9.84 -0.72
CA ALA A 211 8.54 -10.66 -0.28
C ALA A 211 8.77 -11.83 -1.23
N LEU A 212 10.00 -11.99 -1.71
CA LEU A 212 10.44 -13.15 -2.48
C LEU A 212 11.03 -14.20 -1.52
N PRO A 213 10.74 -15.50 -1.71
CA PRO A 213 11.36 -16.55 -0.92
C PRO A 213 12.85 -16.67 -1.23
N SER A 214 13.67 -16.57 -0.21
CA SER A 214 15.10 -16.86 -0.25
C SER A 214 15.53 -17.55 1.04
N ALA A 215 16.76 -18.06 1.09
CA ALA A 215 17.33 -18.62 2.31
C ALA A 215 17.59 -17.56 3.39
N GLU A 216 17.69 -16.31 3.00
CA GLU A 216 17.98 -15.13 3.84
C GLU A 216 16.73 -14.33 4.21
N ALA A 217 15.55 -14.79 3.78
CA ALA A 217 14.30 -14.07 3.96
C ALA A 217 13.89 -13.98 5.44
N ASP A 218 13.77 -12.75 5.95
CA ASP A 218 13.17 -12.46 7.25
C ASP A 218 11.72 -11.96 7.08
N PHE A 219 10.82 -12.90 6.84
CA PHE A 219 9.38 -12.60 6.72
C PHE A 219 8.78 -12.02 8.00
N GLY A 220 9.38 -12.29 9.16
CA GLY A 220 8.96 -11.73 10.44
C GLY A 220 9.10 -10.21 10.45
N THR A 221 10.28 -9.73 10.17
CA THR A 221 10.59 -8.30 10.06
C THR A 221 9.80 -7.62 8.94
N LEU A 222 9.77 -8.20 7.74
CA LEU A 222 9.03 -7.65 6.60
C LEU A 222 7.53 -7.51 6.90
N ARG A 223 6.94 -8.51 7.55
CA ARG A 223 5.54 -8.45 7.99
C ARG A 223 5.31 -7.43 9.10
N SER A 224 6.27 -7.24 9.99
CA SER A 224 6.23 -6.20 11.03
C SER A 224 6.25 -4.80 10.42
N VAL A 225 7.11 -4.57 9.41
CA VAL A 225 7.19 -3.30 8.66
C VAL A 225 5.84 -2.95 8.06
N SER A 226 5.22 -3.88 7.32
CA SER A 226 3.92 -3.61 6.70
C SER A 226 2.83 -3.32 7.73
N ARG A 227 2.70 -4.14 8.77
CA ARG A 227 1.70 -3.95 9.84
C ARG A 227 1.87 -2.64 10.59
N SER A 228 3.10 -2.31 10.95
CA SER A 228 3.41 -1.10 11.74
C SER A 228 3.12 0.20 10.99
N THR A 229 3.10 0.16 9.67
CA THR A 229 2.84 1.32 8.80
C THR A 229 1.42 1.35 8.23
N GLY A 230 0.58 0.35 8.56
CA GLY A 230 -0.77 0.22 8.00
C GLY A 230 -0.78 -0.27 6.54
N GLY A 231 0.30 -0.89 6.09
CA GLY A 231 0.43 -1.48 4.77
C GLY A 231 0.05 -2.97 4.72
N ARG A 232 0.51 -3.64 3.67
CA ARG A 232 0.23 -5.06 3.40
C ARG A 232 1.50 -5.86 3.19
N PHE A 233 1.43 -7.16 3.48
CA PHE A 233 2.49 -8.10 3.23
C PHE A 233 1.99 -9.21 2.29
N ALA A 234 2.72 -9.48 1.23
CA ALA A 234 2.49 -10.59 0.33
C ALA A 234 3.79 -11.35 0.07
N THR A 235 3.69 -12.67 -0.10
CA THR A 235 4.79 -13.52 -0.54
C THR A 235 4.52 -13.98 -1.95
N VAL A 236 5.51 -13.89 -2.83
CA VAL A 236 5.39 -14.23 -4.26
C VAL A 236 6.52 -15.17 -4.64
N SER A 237 6.21 -16.35 -5.15
CA SER A 237 7.18 -17.43 -5.36
C SER A 237 7.75 -17.55 -6.79
N GLY A 238 7.44 -16.59 -7.67
CA GLY A 238 7.93 -16.65 -9.07
C GLY A 238 7.56 -15.43 -9.88
N ALA A 239 8.18 -15.29 -11.05
CA ALA A 239 8.03 -14.13 -11.94
C ALA A 239 6.57 -13.84 -12.33
N ASP A 240 5.83 -14.88 -12.74
CA ASP A 240 4.42 -14.71 -13.17
C ASP A 240 3.52 -14.23 -12.02
N GLN A 241 3.76 -14.75 -10.79
CA GLN A 241 3.04 -14.32 -9.60
C GLN A 241 3.40 -12.88 -9.23
N LEU A 242 4.68 -12.51 -9.36
CA LEU A 242 5.15 -11.16 -9.09
C LEU A 242 4.51 -10.16 -10.05
N MET A 243 4.49 -10.46 -11.34
CA MET A 243 3.81 -9.67 -12.36
C MET A 243 2.34 -9.48 -12.04
N GLY A 244 1.60 -10.59 -11.84
CA GLY A 244 0.17 -10.54 -11.51
C GLY A 244 -0.12 -9.77 -10.21
N PHE A 245 0.76 -9.89 -9.20
CA PHE A 245 0.62 -9.14 -7.95
C PHE A 245 0.78 -7.63 -8.16
N TYR A 246 1.79 -7.20 -8.92
CA TYR A 246 1.99 -5.78 -9.20
C TYR A 246 0.87 -5.18 -10.06
N GLU A 247 0.36 -5.93 -11.04
CA GLU A 247 -0.81 -5.51 -11.81
C GLU A 247 -2.05 -5.33 -10.94
N GLN A 248 -2.29 -6.28 -10.03
CA GLN A 248 -3.36 -6.19 -9.06
C GLN A 248 -3.16 -4.98 -8.13
N LEU A 249 -1.95 -4.77 -7.63
CA LEU A 249 -1.60 -3.66 -6.77
C LEU A 249 -1.85 -2.30 -7.44
N ALA A 250 -1.47 -2.16 -8.72
CA ALA A 250 -1.73 -0.94 -9.48
C ALA A 250 -3.24 -0.64 -9.56
N ARG A 251 -4.07 -1.65 -9.82
CA ARG A 251 -5.54 -1.50 -9.82
C ARG A 251 -6.11 -1.12 -8.46
N GLU A 252 -5.64 -1.74 -7.40
CA GLU A 252 -6.10 -1.46 -6.02
C GLU A 252 -5.72 -0.06 -5.56
N LEU A 253 -4.48 0.35 -5.80
CA LEU A 253 -4.00 1.68 -5.42
C LEU A 253 -4.75 2.80 -6.12
N GLN A 254 -5.23 2.53 -7.31
CA GLN A 254 -5.97 3.48 -8.14
C GLN A 254 -7.50 3.40 -7.93
N SER A 255 -8.01 2.34 -7.28
CA SER A 255 -9.43 2.27 -6.97
C SER A 255 -9.76 3.26 -5.85
N SER A 256 -10.73 4.14 -6.11
CA SER A 256 -11.22 5.08 -5.10
C SER A 256 -12.74 5.10 -5.12
N TRP A 257 -13.32 4.99 -3.93
CA TRP A 257 -14.77 5.05 -3.72
C TRP A 257 -15.05 6.08 -2.65
N THR A 258 -16.02 6.95 -2.91
CA THR A 258 -16.54 7.85 -1.90
C THR A 258 -17.88 7.33 -1.45
N LEU A 259 -18.03 7.18 -0.15
CA LEU A 259 -19.25 6.73 0.49
C LEU A 259 -19.68 7.78 1.49
N THR A 260 -20.94 8.20 1.44
CA THR A 260 -21.48 9.18 2.37
C THR A 260 -22.62 8.55 3.18
N TYR A 261 -22.58 8.77 4.49
CA TYR A 261 -23.67 8.39 5.39
C TYR A 261 -24.01 9.51 6.35
N VAL A 262 -25.18 9.45 6.99
CA VAL A 262 -25.59 10.40 8.05
C VAL A 262 -25.32 9.78 9.41
N SER A 263 -24.49 10.44 10.21
CA SER A 263 -24.21 10.02 11.57
C SER A 263 -25.44 10.26 12.48
N HIS A 264 -25.72 9.31 13.35
CA HIS A 264 -26.74 9.46 14.40
C HIS A 264 -26.20 10.08 15.69
N ARG A 265 -24.93 10.42 15.73
CA ARG A 265 -24.26 10.98 16.90
C ARG A 265 -24.38 12.52 16.92
N PRO A 266 -24.51 13.13 18.11
CA PRO A 266 -24.57 14.58 18.22
C PRO A 266 -23.21 15.27 18.05
N SER A 267 -22.11 14.51 18.05
CA SER A 267 -20.74 15.04 17.94
C SER A 267 -19.80 14.06 17.24
N THR A 268 -18.68 14.56 16.78
CA THR A 268 -17.63 13.79 16.12
C THR A 268 -16.71 13.03 17.07
N ASN A 269 -16.90 13.16 18.39
CA ASN A 269 -16.08 12.48 19.37
C ASN A 269 -16.46 10.99 19.43
N ASP A 270 -15.47 10.12 19.44
CA ASP A 270 -15.61 8.67 19.58
C ASP A 270 -16.48 7.99 18.50
N LEU A 271 -16.24 8.34 17.24
CA LEU A 271 -16.83 7.63 16.12
C LEU A 271 -16.03 6.35 15.81
N ASP A 272 -16.63 5.20 16.04
CA ASP A 272 -16.16 3.90 15.58
C ASP A 272 -16.94 3.51 14.32
N VAL A 273 -16.27 3.47 13.17
CA VAL A 273 -16.92 3.21 11.88
C VAL A 273 -16.40 1.91 11.28
N ALA A 274 -17.30 0.98 11.06
CA ALA A 274 -17.03 -0.26 10.36
C ALA A 274 -17.69 -0.25 8.98
N VAL A 275 -16.91 -0.50 7.94
CA VAL A 275 -17.38 -0.60 6.55
C VAL A 275 -17.24 -2.03 6.07
N SER A 276 -18.27 -2.55 5.44
CA SER A 276 -18.22 -3.82 4.72
C SER A 276 -18.79 -3.68 3.32
N ALA A 277 -18.30 -4.48 2.38
CA ALA A 277 -18.81 -4.52 1.02
C ALA A 277 -18.99 -5.96 0.54
N LYS A 278 -19.89 -6.14 -0.44
CA LYS A 278 -20.13 -7.41 -1.14
C LYS A 278 -20.36 -7.09 -2.63
N VAL A 279 -19.96 -8.01 -3.50
CA VAL A 279 -20.24 -8.02 -4.95
C VAL A 279 -21.12 -9.20 -5.30
#